data_98510506b9314708b0546bc176b1173e
#
_entry.id   98510506b9314708b0546bc176b1173e
#
_cell.length_a   1.000
_cell.length_b   1.000
_cell.length_c   1.000
_cell.angle_alpha   90.00
_cell.angle_beta   90.00
_cell.angle_gamma   90.00
#
_symmetry.space_group_name_H-M   'P 1'
#
loop_
_entity.id
_entity.type
_entity.pdbx_description
1 polymer ?
#
loop_
_entity_poly.entity_id
_entity_poly.type
_entity_poly.pdbx_seq_one_letter_code
_entity_poly.pdbx_strand_id
1 'polypeptide(L)'
;NQIAYFWLKKKDFSCTEATPNDTEGLIDHVRAIEPVVVACVFEELEPELTRISLRSKDENVNVSDIADQFGGGGHQAAAGARIAGKPMGVQHRVIAAIRRALDDRQS
;
A
#
# COMPACT_ATOMS: atom_id res chain seq x y z
N ASN A 1 -5.90 -13.74 6.65
CA ASN A 1 -5.43 -12.61 6.41
C ASN A 1 -3.98 -12.19 6.34
N GLN A 2 -3.43 -12.28 5.14
CA GLN A 2 -2.04 -11.94 4.88
C GLN A 2 -1.87 -10.50 4.43
N ILE A 3 -2.99 -9.78 4.23
CA ILE A 3 -2.98 -8.40 3.78
C ILE A 3 -3.51 -7.49 4.88
N ALA A 4 -2.79 -6.45 5.20
CA ALA A 4 -3.29 -5.40 6.07
C ALA A 4 -3.28 -4.09 5.29
N TYR A 5 -4.35 -3.30 5.40
CA TYR A 5 -4.39 -2.00 4.77
C TYR A 5 -5.18 -1.02 5.60
N PHE A 6 -4.91 0.26 5.40
CA PHE A 6 -5.71 1.32 6.02
C PHE A 6 -5.55 2.60 5.23
N TRP A 7 -6.43 3.55 5.51
CA TRP A 7 -6.51 4.81 4.82
C TRP A 7 -6.06 5.95 5.71
N LEU A 8 -5.26 6.84 5.15
CA LEU A 8 -4.94 8.12 5.76
C LEU A 8 -5.61 9.20 4.94
N LYS A 9 -6.27 10.14 5.62
CA LYS A 9 -6.91 11.26 4.97
C LYS A 9 -6.04 12.49 5.14
N LYS A 10 -6.08 13.38 4.17
CA LYS A 10 -5.29 14.59 4.19
C LYS A 10 -5.47 15.38 5.48
N LYS A 11 -6.69 15.45 5.98
CA LYS A 11 -6.98 16.19 7.20
C LYS A 11 -6.33 15.57 8.45
N ASP A 12 -5.98 14.30 8.40
CA ASP A 12 -5.36 13.63 9.53
C ASP A 12 -3.97 14.20 9.81
N PHE A 13 -3.26 14.55 8.76
CA PHE A 13 -1.93 15.14 8.93
C PHE A 13 -2.01 16.51 9.59
N SER A 14 -2.97 17.34 9.18
CA SER A 14 -3.09 18.68 9.75
C SER A 14 -3.59 18.64 11.20
N CYS A 15 -4.36 17.65 11.57
CA CYS A 15 -4.89 17.56 12.92
C CYS A 15 -3.90 16.98 13.92
N THR A 16 -2.98 16.15 13.46
CA THR A 16 -2.08 15.41 14.34
C THR A 16 -0.64 15.88 14.26
N GLU A 17 -0.38 16.87 13.43
CA GLU A 17 0.97 17.34 13.15
C GLU A 17 1.87 16.25 12.59
N ALA A 18 1.27 15.21 12.02
CA ALA A 18 2.01 14.12 11.43
C ALA A 18 2.77 14.60 10.20
N THR A 19 3.92 14.00 9.97
CA THR A 19 4.76 14.29 8.81
C THR A 19 4.73 13.11 7.85
N PRO A 20 5.22 13.28 6.60
CA PRO A 20 5.33 12.13 5.69
C PRO A 20 6.18 10.99 6.28
N ASN A 21 7.15 11.31 7.14
CA ASN A 21 7.94 10.28 7.81
C ASN A 21 7.10 9.44 8.75
N ASP A 22 6.07 10.05 9.35
CA ASP A 22 5.17 9.30 10.23
C ASP A 22 4.40 8.24 9.46
N THR A 23 4.06 8.53 8.19
CA THR A 23 3.41 7.56 7.33
C THR A 23 4.30 6.34 7.12
N GLU A 24 5.60 6.55 6.90
CA GLU A 24 6.54 5.46 6.72
C GLU A 24 6.67 4.62 7.99
N GLY A 25 6.76 5.26 9.16
CA GLY A 25 6.82 4.54 10.42
C GLY A 25 5.58 3.70 10.66
N LEU A 26 4.41 4.24 10.31
CA LEU A 26 3.16 3.56 10.49
C LEU A 26 3.06 2.30 9.63
N ILE A 27 3.46 2.39 8.35
CA ILE A 27 3.37 1.24 7.48
C ILE A 27 4.36 0.14 7.91
N ASP A 28 5.53 0.51 8.41
CA ASP A 28 6.48 -0.46 8.93
C ASP A 28 5.94 -1.15 10.18
N HIS A 29 5.23 -0.41 11.02
CA HIS A 29 4.60 -0.98 12.20
C HIS A 29 3.54 -2.01 11.83
N VAL A 30 2.70 -1.69 10.86
CA VAL A 30 1.66 -2.62 10.38
C VAL A 30 2.30 -3.86 9.76
N ARG A 31 3.37 -3.66 8.99
CA ARG A 31 4.08 -4.77 8.37
C ARG A 31 4.60 -5.77 9.40
N ALA A 32 4.95 -5.29 10.59
CA ALA A 32 5.52 -6.14 11.64
C ALA A 32 4.49 -7.05 12.32
N ILE A 33 3.20 -6.81 12.10
CA ILE A 33 2.14 -7.61 12.73
C ILE A 33 2.00 -8.97 12.03
N GLU A 34 2.08 -10.03 12.82
CA GLU A 34 1.84 -11.37 12.29
C GLU A 34 0.33 -11.62 12.22
N PRO A 35 -0.20 -12.27 11.18
CA PRO A 35 0.47 -12.94 10.05
C PRO A 35 0.55 -12.11 8.76
N VAL A 36 0.63 -10.80 8.87
CA VAL A 36 0.64 -9.92 7.71
C VAL A 36 1.87 -10.20 6.84
N VAL A 37 1.65 -10.38 5.55
CA VAL A 37 2.72 -10.56 4.56
C VAL A 37 2.91 -9.29 3.74
N VAL A 38 1.80 -8.64 3.36
CA VAL A 38 1.85 -7.39 2.60
C VAL A 38 1.04 -6.33 3.34
N ALA A 39 1.62 -5.17 3.52
CA ALA A 39 0.95 -4.02 4.11
C ALA A 39 0.78 -2.94 3.05
N CYS A 40 -0.37 -2.28 3.05
CA CYS A 40 -0.67 -1.21 2.10
C CYS A 40 -1.29 -0.04 2.83
N VAL A 41 -0.76 1.15 2.58
CA VAL A 41 -1.36 2.38 3.09
C VAL A 41 -1.88 3.17 1.89
N PHE A 42 -3.14 3.57 1.97
CA PHE A 42 -3.78 4.43 0.99
C PHE A 42 -3.82 5.84 1.55
N GLU A 43 -3.43 6.80 0.74
CA GLU A 43 -3.42 8.20 1.16
C GLU A 43 -4.09 9.04 0.08
N GLU A 44 -5.21 9.66 0.42
CA GLU A 44 -5.91 10.52 -0.53
C GLU A 44 -5.15 11.84 -0.66
N LEU A 45 -4.60 12.10 -1.84
CA LEU A 45 -3.84 13.32 -2.10
C LEU A 45 -4.76 14.43 -2.59
N GLU A 46 -5.70 14.08 -3.46
CA GLU A 46 -6.70 14.99 -4.03
C GLU A 46 -7.92 14.16 -4.31
N PRO A 47 -9.08 14.79 -4.55
CA PRO A 47 -10.23 14.02 -4.98
C PRO A 47 -9.86 13.18 -6.21
N GLU A 48 -10.13 11.90 -6.14
CA GLU A 48 -9.84 10.94 -7.21
C GLU A 48 -8.36 10.79 -7.53
N LEU A 49 -7.48 11.06 -6.55
CA LEU A 49 -6.05 10.75 -6.68
C LEU A 49 -5.55 10.17 -5.35
N THR A 50 -5.09 8.94 -5.39
CA THR A 50 -4.65 8.20 -4.21
C THR A 50 -3.21 7.74 -4.37
N ARG A 51 -2.41 7.96 -3.34
CA ARG A 51 -1.07 7.39 -3.28
C ARG A 51 -1.16 6.09 -2.49
N ILE A 52 -0.54 5.04 -3.01
CA ILE A 52 -0.42 3.78 -2.27
C ILE A 52 1.04 3.58 -1.89
N SER A 53 1.24 3.01 -0.71
CA SER A 53 2.56 2.60 -0.23
C SER A 53 2.46 1.14 0.14
N LEU A 54 3.36 0.34 -0.40
CA LEU A 54 3.33 -1.11 -0.26
C LEU A 54 4.60 -1.61 0.43
N ARG A 55 4.44 -2.57 1.31
CA ARG A 55 5.56 -3.25 1.97
C ARG A 55 5.31 -4.75 1.97
N SER A 56 6.36 -5.52 1.74
CA SER A 56 6.27 -6.99 1.75
C SER A 56 7.28 -7.57 2.72
N LYS A 57 6.85 -8.57 3.49
CA LYS A 57 7.75 -9.35 4.36
C LYS A 57 8.26 -10.60 3.68
N ASP A 58 7.71 -10.95 2.52
CA ASP A 58 8.04 -12.18 1.81
C ASP A 58 8.79 -11.84 0.54
N GLU A 59 10.02 -12.34 0.41
CA GLU A 59 10.82 -12.07 -0.77
C GLU A 59 10.22 -12.64 -2.05
N ASN A 60 9.26 -13.55 -1.93
CA ASN A 60 8.54 -14.09 -3.09
C ASN A 60 7.37 -13.22 -3.51
N VAL A 61 7.07 -12.16 -2.76
CA VAL A 61 6.05 -11.19 -3.13
C VAL A 61 6.74 -9.87 -3.43
N ASN A 62 6.78 -9.52 -4.70
CA ASN A 62 7.48 -8.32 -5.18
C ASN A 62 6.47 -7.18 -5.31
N VAL A 63 6.46 -6.26 -4.34
CA VAL A 63 5.52 -5.15 -4.38
C VAL A 63 5.86 -4.12 -5.46
N SER A 64 7.10 -4.13 -5.96
CA SER A 64 7.45 -3.28 -7.09
C SER A 64 6.67 -3.69 -8.34
N ASP A 65 6.47 -4.99 -8.55
CA ASP A 65 5.66 -5.48 -9.67
C ASP A 65 4.20 -5.05 -9.52
N ILE A 66 3.69 -5.06 -8.29
CA ILE A 66 2.33 -4.59 -8.04
C ILE A 66 2.22 -3.10 -8.35
N ALA A 67 3.14 -2.30 -7.83
CA ALA A 67 3.13 -0.86 -8.07
C ALA A 67 3.27 -0.53 -9.54
N ASP A 68 4.08 -1.30 -10.26
CA ASP A 68 4.32 -1.10 -11.69
C ASP A 68 3.03 -1.23 -12.49
N GLN A 69 2.11 -2.08 -12.06
CA GLN A 69 0.81 -2.23 -12.74
C GLN A 69 -0.01 -0.96 -12.69
N PHE A 70 0.32 -0.06 -11.78
CA PHE A 70 -0.41 1.20 -11.58
C PHE A 70 0.45 2.41 -11.93
N GLY A 71 1.54 2.17 -12.65
CA GLY A 71 2.40 3.27 -13.10
C GLY A 71 3.43 3.72 -12.08
N GLY A 72 3.61 2.96 -11.01
CA GLY A 72 4.60 3.29 -9.98
C GLY A 72 5.82 2.39 -10.04
N GLY A 73 6.45 2.17 -8.90
CA GLY A 73 7.61 1.31 -8.82
C GLY A 73 8.26 1.40 -7.45
N GLY A 74 9.45 0.83 -7.34
CA GLY A 74 10.19 0.83 -6.08
C GLY A 74 11.09 -0.39 -6.00
N HIS A 75 11.18 -0.96 -4.81
CA HIS A 75 11.98 -2.14 -4.54
C HIS A 75 11.07 -3.34 -4.25
N GLN A 76 11.67 -4.53 -4.27
CA GLN A 76 10.92 -5.75 -4.04
C GLN A 76 10.12 -5.72 -2.74
N ALA A 77 10.68 -5.14 -1.68
CA ALA A 77 10.04 -5.12 -0.37
C ALA A 77 9.31 -3.81 -0.07
N ALA A 78 9.48 -2.78 -0.89
CA ALA A 78 8.90 -1.46 -0.62
C ALA A 78 8.70 -0.70 -1.93
N ALA A 79 7.45 -0.38 -2.24
CA ALA A 79 7.11 0.30 -3.50
C ALA A 79 5.88 1.17 -3.31
N GLY A 80 5.59 2.00 -4.31
CA GLY A 80 4.42 2.85 -4.26
C GLY A 80 4.00 3.33 -5.62
N ALA A 81 2.80 3.91 -5.68
CA ALA A 81 2.24 4.44 -6.92
C ALA A 81 1.21 5.51 -6.59
N ARG A 82 0.87 6.33 -7.58
CA ARG A 82 -0.24 7.27 -7.51
C ARG A 82 -1.28 6.82 -8.51
N ILE A 83 -2.51 6.68 -8.06
CA ILE A 83 -3.57 6.10 -8.88
C ILE A 83 -4.74 7.05 -8.96
N ALA A 84 -5.13 7.38 -10.19
CA ALA A 84 -6.31 8.20 -10.43
C ALA A 84 -7.55 7.32 -10.31
N GLY A 85 -8.64 7.90 -9.80
CA GLY A 85 -9.91 7.22 -9.68
C GLY A 85 -10.52 7.39 -8.31
N LYS A 86 -11.75 6.93 -8.16
CA LYS A 86 -12.45 7.02 -6.89
C LYS A 86 -11.80 6.11 -5.86
N PRO A 87 -11.75 6.52 -4.58
CA PRO A 87 -11.04 5.77 -3.56
C PRO A 87 -11.43 4.29 -3.47
N MET A 88 -12.71 3.97 -3.52
CA MET A 88 -13.14 2.58 -3.41
C MET A 88 -12.70 1.75 -4.61
N GLY A 89 -12.73 2.35 -5.81
CA GLY A 89 -12.24 1.66 -7.00
C GLY A 89 -10.75 1.40 -6.94
N VAL A 90 -9.99 2.38 -6.44
CA VAL A 90 -8.55 2.23 -6.27
C VAL A 90 -8.27 1.10 -5.28
N GLN A 91 -8.93 1.12 -4.13
CA GLN A 91 -8.76 0.08 -3.12
C GLN A 91 -9.03 -1.31 -3.70
N HIS A 92 -10.14 -1.44 -4.41
CA HIS A 92 -10.53 -2.72 -4.99
C HIS A 92 -9.46 -3.24 -5.95
N ARG A 93 -8.96 -2.38 -6.85
CA ARG A 93 -7.96 -2.78 -7.83
C ARG A 93 -6.64 -3.17 -7.18
N VAL A 94 -6.21 -2.39 -6.17
CA VAL A 94 -4.93 -2.63 -5.50
C VAL A 94 -5.00 -3.92 -4.68
N ILE A 95 -6.05 -4.10 -3.91
CA ILE A 95 -6.20 -5.31 -3.09
C ILE A 95 -6.28 -6.56 -3.99
N ALA A 96 -6.98 -6.46 -5.12
CA ALA A 96 -7.06 -7.57 -6.06
C ALA A 96 -5.66 -7.93 -6.61
N ALA A 97 -4.86 -6.92 -6.93
CA ALA A 97 -3.50 -7.14 -7.41
C ALA A 97 -2.62 -7.81 -6.35
N ILE A 98 -2.76 -7.37 -5.09
CA ILE A 98 -2.01 -7.96 -3.99
C ILE A 98 -2.41 -9.42 -3.79
N ARG A 99 -3.70 -9.71 -3.82
CA ARG A 99 -4.18 -11.09 -3.66
C ARG A 99 -3.67 -11.99 -4.76
N ARG A 100 -3.63 -11.49 -5.99
CA ARG A 100 -3.10 -12.25 -7.12
C ARG A 100 -1.62 -12.57 -6.91
N ALA A 101 -0.85 -11.60 -6.41
CA ALA A 101 0.56 -11.82 -6.15
C ALA A 101 0.76 -12.87 -5.04
N LEU A 102 -0.09 -12.85 -4.03
CA LEU A 102 -0.02 -13.84 -2.95
C LEU A 102 -0.39 -15.24 -3.45
N ASP A 103 -1.37 -15.34 -4.34
CA ASP A 103 -1.76 -16.61 -4.93
C ASP A 103 -0.64 -17.15 -5.82
N ASP A 104 -0.02 -16.30 -6.63
CA ASP A 104 1.08 -16.70 -7.49
C ASP A 104 2.28 -17.22 -6.68
N ARG A 105 2.50 -16.64 -5.50
CA ARG A 105 3.57 -17.07 -4.61
C ARG A 105 3.41 -18.53 -4.21
N GLN A 106 2.17 -18.99 -4.06
CA GLN A 106 1.88 -20.34 -3.61
C GLN A 106 1.86 -21.36 -4.74
N SER A 107 1.97 -20.89 -5.96
CA SER A 107 2.05 -21.76 -7.13
C SER A 107 3.48 -22.18 -7.38
#